data_99420c49f56c785e6d6429cdd54170e3
#
_entry.id   99420c49f56c785e6d6429cdd54170e3
#
_cell.length_a   1.000
_cell.length_b   1.000
_cell.length_c   1.000
_cell.angle_alpha   90.00
_cell.angle_beta   90.00
_cell.angle_gamma   90.00
#
_symmetry.space_group_name_H-M   'P 1'
#
loop_
_entity.id
_entity.type
_entity.pdbx_description
1 polymer ?
#
loop_
_entity_poly.entity_id
_entity_poly.type
_entity_poly.pdbx_seq_one_letter_code
_entity_poly.pdbx_strand_id
1 'polypeptide(L)'
;MKNVKKSILLFLGLTLALTFCKGPQKAPNANQKAIVDLDIPCLGPEYASDEKYMRVSQSFTHVNMAEAKKLAIRLANSQIALDLDEAISTIADDWAKTVTKDTDQNYSARMEDMTRTVVEEVSFRSRTICEKLQQNTETGKYLAYIAREVSLEELANKMDEAISQDEVLRIDYDYEKFKDQFNQEMDKRKKDNN
;
A
#
# COMPACT_ATOMS: atom_id res chain seq x y z
N MET A 1 72.70 65.49 42.12
CA MET A 1 73.74 64.45 41.89
C MET A 1 73.04 63.21 41.33
N LYS A 2 73.56 62.80 40.20
CA LYS A 2 73.60 61.45 39.61
C LYS A 2 72.21 60.82 39.26
N ASN A 3 71.85 60.95 38.00
CA ASN A 3 71.95 59.88 36.99
C ASN A 3 71.32 58.59 37.39
N VAL A 4 70.35 58.17 36.62
CA VAL A 4 70.35 56.90 35.93
C VAL A 4 69.17 56.93 34.92
N LYS A 5 69.43 57.23 33.69
CA LYS A 5 69.46 56.37 32.51
C LYS A 5 68.28 55.44 32.38
N LYS A 6 67.38 55.85 31.49
CA LYS A 6 67.01 55.07 30.30
C LYS A 6 66.99 53.58 30.49
N SER A 7 65.76 53.07 30.47
CA SER A 7 65.50 51.81 29.78
C SER A 7 64.12 51.89 29.15
N ILE A 8 64.12 52.34 27.92
CA ILE A 8 62.99 52.18 26.99
C ILE A 8 63.03 50.71 26.60
N LEU A 9 62.25 49.92 27.23
CA LEU A 9 61.98 48.57 26.78
C LEU A 9 60.78 48.67 25.84
N LEU A 10 61.13 48.59 24.59
CA LEU A 10 60.27 48.39 23.46
C LEU A 10 59.50 47.09 23.67
N PHE A 11 58.33 47.16 24.21
CA PHE A 11 57.36 46.05 24.07
C PHE A 11 56.77 46.13 22.66
N LEU A 12 57.49 45.46 21.76
CA LEU A 12 56.98 45.14 20.43
C LEU A 12 55.83 44.14 20.64
N GLY A 13 54.64 44.73 20.67
CA GLY A 13 53.40 43.94 20.72
C GLY A 13 53.26 43.13 19.44
N LEU A 14 53.65 41.88 19.54
CA LEU A 14 53.36 40.86 18.52
C LEU A 14 51.85 40.60 18.54
N THR A 15 51.09 41.38 17.78
CA THR A 15 49.68 41.11 17.47
C THR A 15 49.66 39.87 16.58
N LEU A 16 49.43 38.73 17.19
CA LEU A 16 49.14 37.48 16.49
C LEU A 16 47.78 37.62 15.80
N ALA A 17 47.82 38.05 14.55
CA ALA A 17 46.66 38.02 13.70
C ALA A 17 46.25 36.56 13.46
N LEU A 18 45.30 36.07 14.27
CA LEU A 18 44.61 34.81 14.00
C LEU A 18 43.77 35.02 12.73
N THR A 19 44.39 34.80 11.58
CA THR A 19 43.70 34.59 10.33
C THR A 19 42.89 33.30 10.49
N PHE A 20 41.61 33.46 10.83
CA PHE A 20 40.62 32.40 10.65
C PHE A 20 40.60 32.06 9.15
N CYS A 21 41.36 31.06 8.75
CA CYS A 21 41.14 30.38 7.49
C CYS A 21 39.73 29.77 7.55
N LYS A 22 38.73 30.45 6.99
CA LYS A 22 37.52 29.76 6.54
C LYS A 22 37.96 28.74 5.50
N GLY A 23 38.09 27.50 5.93
CA GLY A 23 38.22 26.37 5.01
C GLY A 23 37.13 26.44 3.97
N PRO A 24 37.38 25.97 2.75
CA PRO A 24 36.34 25.96 1.72
C PRO A 24 35.15 25.20 2.28
N GLN A 25 34.02 25.91 2.47
CA GLN A 25 32.73 25.26 2.71
C GLN A 25 32.53 24.33 1.52
N LYS A 26 32.58 23.01 1.77
CA LYS A 26 32.16 22.04 0.79
C LYS A 26 30.75 22.49 0.34
N ALA A 27 30.63 22.86 -0.91
CA ALA A 27 29.36 23.08 -1.52
C ALA A 27 28.48 21.83 -1.22
N PRO A 28 27.22 21.99 -0.82
CA PRO A 28 26.34 20.86 -0.62
C PRO A 28 26.38 20.01 -1.89
N ASN A 29 26.65 18.72 -1.73
CA ASN A 29 26.70 17.78 -2.84
C ASN A 29 25.39 17.90 -3.63
N ALA A 30 25.45 18.46 -4.83
CA ALA A 30 24.31 18.65 -5.73
C ALA A 30 23.66 17.33 -6.18
N ASN A 31 24.09 16.18 -5.66
CA ASN A 31 23.62 14.84 -5.98
C ASN A 31 22.83 14.14 -4.85
N GLN A 32 22.63 14.77 -3.70
CA GLN A 32 21.60 14.27 -2.79
C GLN A 32 20.25 14.78 -3.33
N LYS A 33 19.57 13.93 -4.12
CA LYS A 33 18.14 14.11 -4.40
C LYS A 33 17.46 14.17 -3.04
N ALA A 34 16.96 15.33 -2.68
CA ALA A 34 16.15 15.46 -1.48
C ALA A 34 14.95 14.50 -1.63
N ILE A 35 14.73 13.66 -0.63
CA ILE A 35 13.50 12.86 -0.53
C ILE A 35 12.39 13.87 -0.27
N VAL A 36 11.36 13.85 -1.09
CA VAL A 36 10.20 14.73 -0.98
C VAL A 36 8.99 13.85 -0.74
N ASP A 37 8.28 14.14 0.34
CA ASP A 37 6.98 13.53 0.59
C ASP A 37 5.98 14.07 -0.44
N LEU A 38 5.23 13.15 -1.07
CA LEU A 38 4.24 13.49 -2.08
C LEU A 38 2.83 13.37 -1.49
N ASP A 39 2.06 14.45 -1.58
CA ASP A 39 0.63 14.40 -1.33
C ASP A 39 -0.08 13.86 -2.59
N ILE A 40 -0.33 12.56 -2.61
CA ILE A 40 -0.97 11.87 -3.74
C ILE A 40 -2.47 11.76 -3.47
N PRO A 41 -3.32 12.29 -4.35
CA PRO A 41 -4.77 12.17 -4.19
C PRO A 41 -5.23 10.71 -4.06
N CYS A 42 -6.22 10.46 -3.21
CA CYS A 42 -6.79 9.14 -2.96
C CYS A 42 -5.79 8.11 -2.38
N LEU A 43 -4.69 8.55 -1.77
CA LEU A 43 -3.65 7.70 -1.18
C LEU A 43 -3.30 8.20 0.24
N GLY A 44 -4.28 8.39 1.08
CA GLY A 44 -4.10 8.77 2.48
C GLY A 44 -4.48 7.63 3.42
N PRO A 45 -4.22 7.76 4.73
CA PRO A 45 -4.63 6.76 5.73
C PRO A 45 -6.14 6.46 5.71
N GLU A 46 -6.96 7.40 5.28
CA GLU A 46 -8.41 7.25 5.12
C GLU A 46 -8.80 6.28 4.00
N TYR A 47 -7.88 6.01 3.06
CA TYR A 47 -8.06 5.05 1.96
C TYR A 47 -7.30 3.75 2.18
N ALA A 48 -6.67 3.56 3.34
CA ALA A 48 -6.08 2.29 3.73
C ALA A 48 -7.15 1.26 4.10
N SER A 49 -6.85 -0.03 3.89
CA SER A 49 -7.72 -1.13 4.30
C SER A 49 -7.88 -1.15 5.82
N ASP A 50 -9.07 -1.54 6.29
CA ASP A 50 -9.40 -1.68 7.71
C ASP A 50 -10.03 -3.07 7.98
N GLU A 51 -10.60 -3.27 9.16
CA GLU A 51 -11.22 -4.54 9.57
C GLU A 51 -12.52 -4.86 8.80
N LYS A 52 -13.12 -3.87 8.16
CA LYS A 52 -14.40 -3.99 7.46
C LYS A 52 -14.28 -3.98 5.95
N TYR A 53 -13.26 -3.28 5.45
CA TYR A 53 -13.12 -3.01 4.04
C TYR A 53 -11.69 -3.25 3.55
N MET A 54 -11.57 -3.98 2.47
CA MET A 54 -10.35 -3.95 1.67
C MET A 54 -10.43 -2.76 0.71
N ARG A 55 -9.37 -1.95 0.68
CA ARG A 55 -9.27 -0.76 -0.15
C ARG A 55 -8.04 -0.80 -1.03
N VAL A 56 -8.21 -0.30 -2.24
CA VAL A 56 -7.14 -0.19 -3.22
C VAL A 56 -7.21 1.16 -3.90
N SER A 57 -6.06 1.83 -3.96
CA SER A 57 -5.89 3.10 -4.68
C SER A 57 -5.06 2.88 -5.92
N GLN A 58 -5.54 3.39 -7.06
CA GLN A 58 -4.85 3.31 -8.35
C GLN A 58 -4.93 4.63 -9.10
N SER A 59 -3.98 4.84 -10.00
CA SER A 59 -4.00 5.99 -10.89
C SER A 59 -3.68 5.58 -12.33
N PHE A 60 -4.21 6.34 -13.28
CA PHE A 60 -3.91 6.14 -14.70
C PHE A 60 -3.86 7.45 -15.46
N THR A 61 -2.91 7.55 -16.39
CA THR A 61 -2.74 8.73 -17.24
C THR A 61 -3.16 8.42 -18.68
N HIS A 62 -4.03 9.25 -19.26
CA HIS A 62 -4.47 9.10 -20.65
C HIS A 62 -4.73 10.45 -21.31
N VAL A 63 -4.71 10.51 -22.65
CA VAL A 63 -5.04 11.72 -23.41
C VAL A 63 -6.54 12.06 -23.37
N ASN A 64 -7.38 11.08 -23.10
CA ASN A 64 -8.82 11.24 -22.92
C ASN A 64 -9.17 11.05 -21.44
N MET A 65 -9.89 12.01 -20.87
CA MET A 65 -10.25 12.02 -19.45
C MET A 65 -11.14 10.82 -19.04
N ALA A 66 -12.12 10.46 -19.87
CA ALA A 66 -13.01 9.36 -19.58
C ALA A 66 -12.27 8.00 -19.59
N GLU A 67 -11.32 7.84 -20.51
CA GLU A 67 -10.48 6.63 -20.55
C GLU A 67 -9.48 6.59 -19.40
N ALA A 68 -8.90 7.73 -18.97
CA ALA A 68 -8.05 7.77 -17.78
C ALA A 68 -8.82 7.25 -16.56
N LYS A 69 -10.04 7.75 -16.33
CA LYS A 69 -10.92 7.31 -15.25
C LYS A 69 -11.27 5.83 -15.35
N LYS A 70 -11.74 5.39 -16.51
CA LYS A 70 -12.14 3.99 -16.74
C LYS A 70 -11.00 3.02 -16.49
N LEU A 71 -9.79 3.35 -16.95
CA LEU A 71 -8.62 2.49 -16.79
C LEU A 71 -8.15 2.46 -15.33
N ALA A 72 -8.17 3.59 -14.61
CA ALA A 72 -7.87 3.61 -13.17
C ALA A 72 -8.85 2.74 -12.36
N ILE A 73 -10.16 2.80 -12.66
CA ILE A 73 -11.18 1.94 -12.05
C ILE A 73 -10.91 0.46 -12.34
N ARG A 74 -10.55 0.12 -13.58
CA ARG A 74 -10.25 -1.29 -13.95
C ARG A 74 -9.02 -1.81 -13.21
N LEU A 75 -7.97 -0.99 -13.10
CA LEU A 75 -6.77 -1.36 -12.35
C LEU A 75 -7.08 -1.59 -10.86
N ALA A 76 -7.87 -0.70 -10.25
CA ALA A 76 -8.26 -0.87 -8.85
C ALA A 76 -9.09 -2.16 -8.64
N ASN A 77 -10.05 -2.45 -9.53
CA ASN A 77 -10.84 -3.69 -9.45
C ASN A 77 -9.97 -4.94 -9.64
N SER A 78 -9.05 -4.91 -10.61
CA SER A 78 -8.13 -6.04 -10.83
C SER A 78 -7.22 -6.28 -9.64
N GLN A 79 -6.75 -5.21 -8.99
CA GLN A 79 -5.93 -5.36 -7.79
C GLN A 79 -6.74 -5.92 -6.61
N ILE A 80 -7.97 -5.41 -6.38
CA ILE A 80 -8.88 -5.97 -5.38
C ILE A 80 -9.07 -7.47 -5.63
N ALA A 81 -9.35 -7.87 -6.87
CA ALA A 81 -9.57 -9.28 -7.20
C ALA A 81 -8.33 -10.15 -6.91
N LEU A 82 -7.14 -9.68 -7.25
CA LEU A 82 -5.89 -10.38 -6.97
C LEU A 82 -5.64 -10.52 -5.47
N ASP A 83 -5.82 -9.46 -4.69
CA ASP A 83 -5.58 -9.46 -3.26
C ASP A 83 -6.57 -10.37 -2.50
N LEU A 84 -7.84 -10.39 -2.96
CA LEU A 84 -8.87 -11.28 -2.41
C LEU A 84 -8.62 -12.74 -2.79
N ASP A 85 -8.29 -13.02 -4.05
CA ASP A 85 -8.00 -14.37 -4.53
C ASP A 85 -6.83 -14.99 -3.76
N GLU A 86 -5.75 -14.23 -3.57
CA GLU A 86 -4.60 -14.67 -2.77
C GLU A 86 -4.95 -14.92 -1.30
N ALA A 87 -5.79 -14.07 -0.69
CA ALA A 87 -6.23 -14.24 0.69
C ALA A 87 -7.07 -15.52 0.85
N ILE A 88 -8.05 -15.73 -0.01
CA ILE A 88 -8.94 -16.90 0.06
C ILE A 88 -8.18 -18.17 -0.30
N SER A 89 -7.28 -18.16 -1.28
CA SER A 89 -6.44 -19.31 -1.62
C SER A 89 -5.60 -19.77 -0.44
N THR A 90 -5.03 -18.84 0.34
CA THR A 90 -4.29 -19.17 1.57
C THR A 90 -5.17 -19.90 2.58
N ILE A 91 -6.42 -19.45 2.77
CA ILE A 91 -7.38 -20.08 3.68
C ILE A 91 -7.80 -21.46 3.16
N ALA A 92 -8.05 -21.56 1.85
CA ALA A 92 -8.43 -22.80 1.20
C ALA A 92 -7.34 -23.88 1.31
N ASP A 93 -6.07 -23.49 1.12
CA ASP A 93 -4.93 -24.39 1.28
C ASP A 93 -4.78 -24.90 2.71
N ASP A 94 -5.00 -24.06 3.71
CA ASP A 94 -4.97 -24.46 5.11
C ASP A 94 -6.15 -25.38 5.48
N TRP A 95 -7.30 -25.13 4.86
CA TRP A 95 -8.47 -26.01 5.02
C TRP A 95 -8.24 -27.37 4.38
N ALA A 96 -7.76 -27.42 3.13
CA ALA A 96 -7.47 -28.67 2.41
C ALA A 96 -6.51 -29.59 3.18
N LYS A 97 -5.56 -29.04 3.94
CA LYS A 97 -4.66 -29.82 4.81
C LYS A 97 -5.36 -30.50 5.98
N THR A 98 -6.56 -30.06 6.33
CA THR A 98 -7.36 -30.63 7.46
C THR A 98 -8.34 -31.68 7.01
N VAL A 99 -8.63 -31.77 5.70
CA VAL A 99 -9.57 -32.74 5.11
C VAL A 99 -8.86 -34.08 4.82
N THR A 100 -9.53 -35.20 5.00
CA THR A 100 -8.97 -36.53 4.83
C THR A 100 -8.61 -36.86 3.40
N LYS A 101 -7.53 -37.60 3.19
CA LYS A 101 -6.77 -37.84 1.95
C LYS A 101 -7.52 -38.28 0.68
N ASP A 102 -8.72 -38.80 0.75
CA ASP A 102 -9.46 -39.32 -0.41
C ASP A 102 -10.29 -38.26 -1.18
N THR A 103 -10.46 -37.06 -0.61
CA THR A 103 -11.24 -35.96 -1.19
C THR A 103 -10.39 -34.82 -1.78
N ASP A 104 -9.08 -34.89 -1.62
CA ASP A 104 -8.16 -33.75 -1.70
C ASP A 104 -8.15 -33.03 -3.05
N GLN A 105 -8.03 -33.73 -4.18
CA GLN A 105 -7.94 -33.08 -5.50
C GLN A 105 -9.26 -32.49 -5.98
N ASN A 106 -10.38 -33.17 -5.74
CA ASN A 106 -11.69 -32.70 -6.15
C ASN A 106 -12.15 -31.54 -5.27
N TYR A 107 -11.82 -31.59 -3.98
CA TYR A 107 -12.10 -30.53 -3.01
C TYR A 107 -11.34 -29.24 -3.39
N SER A 108 -10.03 -29.32 -3.61
CA SER A 108 -9.20 -28.17 -3.95
C SER A 108 -9.63 -27.51 -5.26
N ALA A 109 -9.92 -28.29 -6.32
CA ALA A 109 -10.39 -27.76 -7.58
C ALA A 109 -11.74 -27.05 -7.48
N ARG A 110 -12.68 -27.60 -6.71
CA ARG A 110 -14.00 -26.96 -6.46
C ARG A 110 -13.85 -25.68 -5.65
N MET A 111 -13.01 -25.70 -4.61
CA MET A 111 -12.74 -24.50 -3.82
C MET A 111 -12.13 -23.39 -4.66
N GLU A 112 -11.17 -23.71 -5.55
CA GLU A 112 -10.55 -22.76 -6.46
C GLU A 112 -11.59 -22.14 -7.43
N ASP A 113 -12.42 -22.95 -8.09
CA ASP A 113 -13.45 -22.46 -9.02
C ASP A 113 -14.50 -21.59 -8.33
N MET A 114 -14.92 -21.99 -7.13
CA MET A 114 -15.86 -21.23 -6.33
C MET A 114 -15.25 -19.90 -5.88
N THR A 115 -14.02 -19.92 -5.35
CA THR A 115 -13.28 -18.72 -4.93
C THR A 115 -13.19 -17.73 -6.07
N ARG A 116 -12.77 -18.15 -7.25
CA ARG A 116 -12.70 -17.32 -8.43
C ARG A 116 -14.03 -16.64 -8.74
N THR A 117 -15.11 -17.39 -8.71
CA THR A 117 -16.47 -16.88 -9.00
C THR A 117 -16.90 -15.83 -7.98
N VAL A 118 -16.76 -16.12 -6.68
CA VAL A 118 -17.14 -15.20 -5.60
C VAL A 118 -16.29 -13.94 -5.59
N VAL A 119 -14.98 -14.09 -5.75
CA VAL A 119 -14.04 -12.95 -5.80
C VAL A 119 -14.36 -12.03 -6.99
N GLU A 120 -14.64 -12.60 -8.17
CA GLU A 120 -15.03 -11.82 -9.35
C GLU A 120 -16.34 -11.04 -9.09
N GLU A 121 -17.36 -11.69 -8.54
CA GLU A 121 -18.63 -11.05 -8.20
C GLU A 121 -18.46 -9.88 -7.21
N VAL A 122 -17.75 -10.13 -6.10
CA VAL A 122 -17.52 -9.13 -5.04
C VAL A 122 -16.66 -7.97 -5.55
N SER A 123 -15.60 -8.26 -6.31
CA SER A 123 -14.74 -7.23 -6.89
C SER A 123 -15.48 -6.34 -7.87
N PHE A 124 -16.40 -6.91 -8.65
CA PHE A 124 -17.25 -6.14 -9.58
C PHE A 124 -18.18 -5.17 -8.83
N ARG A 125 -18.63 -5.55 -7.64
CA ARG A 125 -19.50 -4.71 -6.78
C ARG A 125 -18.72 -3.68 -5.96
N SER A 126 -17.40 -3.63 -6.08
CA SER A 126 -16.60 -2.63 -5.37
C SER A 126 -17.09 -1.22 -5.62
N ARG A 127 -17.04 -0.35 -4.62
CA ARG A 127 -17.50 1.05 -4.73
C ARG A 127 -16.31 2.02 -4.76
N THR A 128 -16.47 3.11 -5.49
CA THR A 128 -15.51 4.20 -5.50
C THR A 128 -15.71 5.07 -4.25
N ILE A 129 -14.65 5.25 -3.46
CA ILE A 129 -14.65 6.06 -2.24
C ILE A 129 -13.85 7.37 -2.41
N CYS A 130 -12.97 7.42 -3.40
CA CYS A 130 -12.29 8.63 -3.81
C CYS A 130 -12.13 8.67 -5.33
N GLU A 131 -12.33 9.85 -5.90
CA GLU A 131 -12.08 10.15 -7.31
C GLU A 131 -11.51 11.55 -7.44
N LYS A 132 -10.33 11.67 -8.04
CA LYS A 132 -9.70 12.95 -8.38
C LYS A 132 -9.20 12.90 -9.81
N LEU A 133 -9.46 13.98 -10.54
CA LEU A 133 -9.00 14.15 -11.91
C LEU A 133 -8.10 15.39 -11.98
N GLN A 134 -6.94 15.24 -12.60
CA GLN A 134 -6.00 16.31 -12.84
C GLN A 134 -5.63 16.35 -14.33
N GLN A 135 -5.27 17.51 -14.83
CA GLN A 135 -4.73 17.65 -16.17
C GLN A 135 -3.31 18.21 -16.10
N ASN A 136 -2.38 17.52 -16.74
CA ASN A 136 -1.05 18.06 -16.98
C ASN A 136 -1.15 19.10 -18.13
N THR A 137 -0.96 20.36 -17.82
CA THR A 137 -1.11 21.46 -18.78
C THR A 137 -0.02 21.51 -19.83
N GLU A 138 1.15 20.90 -19.58
CA GLU A 138 2.24 20.85 -20.55
C GLU A 138 2.02 19.76 -21.61
N THR A 139 1.49 18.61 -21.19
CA THR A 139 1.28 17.45 -22.08
C THR A 139 -0.16 17.29 -22.55
N GLY A 140 -1.11 18.02 -21.96
CA GLY A 140 -2.54 17.91 -22.21
C GLY A 140 -3.16 16.59 -21.70
N LYS A 141 -2.39 15.72 -21.04
CA LYS A 141 -2.89 14.43 -20.55
C LYS A 141 -3.65 14.59 -19.24
N TYR A 142 -4.60 13.68 -19.00
CA TYR A 142 -5.38 13.60 -17.78
C TYR A 142 -4.86 12.47 -16.89
N LEU A 143 -4.75 12.75 -15.59
CA LEU A 143 -4.47 11.77 -14.53
C LEU A 143 -5.75 11.54 -13.75
N ALA A 144 -6.16 10.29 -13.64
CA ALA A 144 -7.25 9.87 -12.76
C ALA A 144 -6.66 9.14 -11.55
N TYR A 145 -7.05 9.57 -10.35
CA TYR A 145 -6.76 8.88 -9.09
C TYR A 145 -8.07 8.32 -8.56
N ILE A 146 -8.09 7.05 -8.25
CA ILE A 146 -9.28 6.32 -7.83
C ILE A 146 -8.93 5.49 -6.61
N ALA A 147 -9.71 5.60 -5.53
CA ALA A 147 -9.74 4.61 -4.46
C ALA A 147 -11.07 3.87 -4.49
N ARG A 148 -10.99 2.55 -4.38
CA ARG A 148 -12.16 1.65 -4.34
C ARG A 148 -12.09 0.77 -3.12
N GLU A 149 -13.27 0.29 -2.68
CA GLU A 149 -13.34 -0.65 -1.56
C GLU A 149 -14.36 -1.75 -1.81
N VAL A 150 -14.14 -2.88 -1.14
CA VAL A 150 -15.09 -3.99 -1.01
C VAL A 150 -15.31 -4.30 0.46
N SER A 151 -16.51 -4.79 0.79
CA SER A 151 -16.83 -5.25 2.14
C SER A 151 -16.27 -6.65 2.40
N LEU A 152 -15.48 -6.82 3.46
CA LEU A 152 -14.98 -8.12 3.89
C LEU A 152 -16.10 -9.00 4.47
N GLU A 153 -17.11 -8.39 5.09
CA GLU A 153 -18.29 -9.11 5.55
C GLU A 153 -19.12 -9.67 4.36
N GLU A 154 -19.29 -8.87 3.30
CA GLU A 154 -19.99 -9.35 2.09
C GLU A 154 -19.23 -10.52 1.45
N LEU A 155 -17.90 -10.44 1.38
CA LEU A 155 -17.07 -11.52 0.86
C LEU A 155 -17.22 -12.79 1.70
N ALA A 156 -17.11 -12.70 3.03
CA ALA A 156 -17.25 -13.84 3.93
C ALA A 156 -18.65 -14.51 3.81
N ASN A 157 -19.71 -13.70 3.73
CA ASN A 157 -21.07 -14.20 3.56
C ASN A 157 -21.28 -14.88 2.21
N LYS A 158 -20.70 -14.34 1.14
CA LYS A 158 -20.78 -14.95 -0.20
C LYS A 158 -19.99 -16.28 -0.28
N MET A 159 -18.85 -16.35 0.37
CA MET A 159 -18.10 -17.60 0.49
C MET A 159 -18.89 -18.65 1.27
N ASP A 160 -19.48 -18.27 2.41
CA ASP A 160 -20.34 -19.16 3.21
C ASP A 160 -21.53 -19.69 2.38
N GLU A 161 -22.24 -18.82 1.68
CA GLU A 161 -23.34 -19.19 0.81
C GLU A 161 -22.90 -20.21 -0.26
N ALA A 162 -21.80 -19.94 -0.94
CA ALA A 162 -21.29 -20.78 -2.02
C ALA A 162 -20.81 -22.15 -1.50
N ILE A 163 -20.07 -22.20 -0.39
CA ILE A 163 -19.59 -23.45 0.23
C ILE A 163 -20.77 -24.30 0.71
N SER A 164 -21.75 -23.68 1.37
CA SER A 164 -22.92 -24.38 1.91
C SER A 164 -23.80 -25.00 0.83
N GLN A 165 -23.79 -24.47 -0.39
CA GLN A 165 -24.53 -24.97 -1.53
C GLN A 165 -23.80 -26.06 -2.31
N ASP A 166 -22.49 -26.19 -2.18
CA ASP A 166 -21.71 -27.23 -2.85
C ASP A 166 -21.78 -28.55 -2.11
N GLU A 167 -22.09 -29.65 -2.82
CA GLU A 167 -22.30 -30.97 -2.25
C GLU A 167 -21.04 -31.57 -1.60
N VAL A 168 -19.86 -31.20 -2.10
CA VAL A 168 -18.57 -31.71 -1.61
C VAL A 168 -18.01 -30.81 -0.53
N LEU A 169 -17.98 -29.49 -0.77
CA LEU A 169 -17.34 -28.55 0.14
C LEU A 169 -18.05 -28.44 1.49
N ARG A 170 -19.38 -28.57 1.51
CA ARG A 170 -20.20 -28.45 2.73
C ARG A 170 -19.99 -29.56 3.76
N ILE A 171 -19.43 -30.71 3.37
CA ILE A 171 -19.35 -31.91 4.24
C ILE A 171 -18.51 -31.64 5.49
N ASP A 172 -17.35 -31.02 5.31
CA ASP A 172 -16.41 -30.73 6.39
C ASP A 172 -16.33 -29.23 6.72
N TYR A 173 -17.30 -28.46 6.20
CA TYR A 173 -17.30 -27.00 6.37
C TYR A 173 -17.82 -26.57 7.73
N ASP A 174 -17.06 -25.70 8.38
CA ASP A 174 -17.38 -25.03 9.64
C ASP A 174 -17.27 -23.53 9.45
N TYR A 175 -18.40 -22.84 9.40
CA TYR A 175 -18.49 -21.40 9.16
C TYR A 175 -17.71 -20.58 10.17
N GLU A 176 -17.82 -20.89 11.46
CA GLU A 176 -17.12 -20.09 12.50
C GLU A 176 -15.61 -20.23 12.34
N LYS A 177 -15.12 -21.43 12.08
CA LYS A 177 -13.70 -21.67 11.82
C LYS A 177 -13.22 -20.99 10.55
N PHE A 178 -13.99 -21.04 9.48
CA PHE A 178 -13.68 -20.30 8.24
C PHE A 178 -13.59 -18.80 8.50
N LYS A 179 -14.59 -18.24 9.19
CA LYS A 179 -14.64 -16.81 9.52
C LYS A 179 -13.46 -16.35 10.37
N ASP A 180 -13.08 -17.17 11.36
CA ASP A 180 -11.90 -16.88 12.18
C ASP A 180 -10.60 -16.88 11.38
N GLN A 181 -10.40 -17.87 10.51
CA GLN A 181 -9.24 -17.94 9.62
C GLN A 181 -9.22 -16.78 8.62
N PHE A 182 -10.38 -16.44 8.06
CA PHE A 182 -10.55 -15.31 7.16
C PHE A 182 -10.14 -13.99 7.84
N ASN A 183 -10.65 -13.71 9.03
CA ASN A 183 -10.31 -12.52 9.79
C ASN A 183 -8.81 -12.46 10.12
N GLN A 184 -8.21 -13.58 10.54
CA GLN A 184 -6.77 -13.66 10.84
C GLN A 184 -5.91 -13.35 9.59
N GLU A 185 -6.26 -13.90 8.44
CA GLU A 185 -5.51 -13.66 7.20
C GLU A 185 -5.64 -12.19 6.74
N MET A 186 -6.84 -11.61 6.84
CA MET A 186 -7.06 -10.21 6.50
C MET A 186 -6.30 -9.26 7.43
N ASP A 187 -6.25 -9.55 8.72
CA ASP A 187 -5.48 -8.76 9.69
C ASP A 187 -3.96 -8.85 9.47
N LYS A 188 -3.47 -10.01 9.04
CA LYS A 188 -2.06 -10.19 8.67
C LYS A 188 -1.70 -9.35 7.44
N ARG A 189 -2.48 -9.43 6.38
CA ARG A 189 -2.27 -8.65 5.14
C ARG A 189 -2.33 -7.14 5.37
N LYS A 190 -3.19 -6.69 6.25
CA LYS A 190 -3.25 -5.28 6.66
C LYS A 190 -1.94 -4.80 7.30
N LYS A 191 -1.29 -5.65 8.12
CA LYS A 191 -0.01 -5.33 8.76
C LYS A 191 1.15 -5.30 7.77
N ASP A 192 1.11 -6.16 6.76
CA ASP A 192 2.16 -6.26 5.75
C ASP A 192 2.10 -5.12 4.71
N ASN A 193 0.95 -4.47 4.57
CA ASN A 193 0.70 -3.36 3.64
C ASN A 193 0.80 -1.96 4.28
N ASN A 194 1.08 -1.83 5.56
CA ASN A 194 1.32 -0.59 6.31
C ASN A 194 2.80 -0.43 6.68
#